data_b3faf2c35e331afed4637a4c2153403f
#
_entry.id   b3faf2c35e331afed4637a4c2153403f
#
_cell.length_a   1.000
_cell.length_b   1.000
_cell.length_c   1.000
_cell.angle_alpha   90.00
_cell.angle_beta   90.00
_cell.angle_gamma   90.00
#
_symmetry.space_group_name_H-M   'P 1'
#
loop_
_entity.id
_entity.type
_entity.pdbx_description
1 polymer ?
#
loop_
_entity_poly.entity_id
_entity_poly.type
_entity_poly.pdbx_seq_one_letter_code
_entity_poly.pdbx_strand_id
1 'polypeptide(L)'
;VSGLLDAAERLDSVALADAVNRHLSDRGVVRTWVDICVPALVEIGRRNAERGDCVDVEHLLSWVIGAGLHQIRPRGVNPGARVALLACVEDERHTLALDALRAALAERGAAVRMLGAATPTPALCAAIERARPGAVLVWAQTARTARPSLLAEPVAAVHAAGGLLLAAGPGWERRRLPAGVDRVESLHNAVLLTVGATASPV
;
A
#
# COMPACT_ATOMS: atom_id res chain seq x y z
N VAL A 1 20.25 -5.31 2.01
CA VAL A 1 19.99 -4.31 0.96
C VAL A 1 21.01 -4.43 -0.17
N SER A 2 22.35 -4.46 0.09
CA SER A 2 23.36 -4.48 -1.00
C SER A 2 23.13 -5.65 -1.98
N GLY A 3 22.97 -6.87 -1.51
CA GLY A 3 22.76 -8.03 -2.39
C GLY A 3 21.50 -7.95 -3.27
N LEU A 4 20.44 -7.24 -2.82
CA LEU A 4 19.28 -6.94 -3.65
C LEU A 4 19.63 -5.95 -4.77
N LEU A 5 20.37 -4.89 -4.42
CA LEU A 5 20.80 -3.88 -5.38
C LEU A 5 21.73 -4.48 -6.43
N ASP A 6 22.72 -5.29 -6.00
CA ASP A 6 23.64 -5.97 -6.91
C ASP A 6 22.92 -6.90 -7.89
N ALA A 7 21.90 -7.64 -7.44
CA ALA A 7 21.08 -8.47 -8.31
C ALA A 7 20.22 -7.64 -9.28
N ALA A 8 19.63 -6.55 -8.80
CA ALA A 8 18.83 -5.64 -9.63
C ALA A 8 19.69 -4.97 -10.72
N GLU A 9 20.89 -4.49 -10.39
CA GLU A 9 21.83 -3.88 -11.34
C GLU A 9 22.29 -4.85 -12.44
N ARG A 10 22.40 -6.14 -12.12
CA ARG A 10 22.70 -7.18 -13.12
C ARG A 10 21.47 -7.66 -13.89
N LEU A 11 20.30 -7.09 -13.59
CA LEU A 11 19.00 -7.55 -14.10
C LEU A 11 18.73 -9.05 -13.84
N ASP A 12 19.29 -9.57 -12.75
CA ASP A 12 19.13 -10.96 -12.33
C ASP A 12 17.81 -11.14 -11.56
N SER A 13 16.73 -11.29 -12.31
CA SER A 13 15.38 -11.42 -11.77
C SER A 13 15.21 -12.64 -10.85
N VAL A 14 15.94 -13.73 -11.09
CA VAL A 14 15.85 -14.96 -10.30
C VAL A 14 16.50 -14.75 -8.93
N ALA A 15 17.75 -14.28 -8.89
CA ALA A 15 18.44 -14.00 -7.65
C ALA A 15 17.68 -12.93 -6.82
N LEU A 16 17.12 -11.92 -7.50
CA LEU A 16 16.33 -10.88 -6.86
C LEU A 16 15.04 -11.43 -6.23
N ALA A 17 14.31 -12.28 -6.97
CA ALA A 17 13.09 -12.93 -6.47
C ALA A 17 13.37 -13.85 -5.28
N ASP A 18 14.44 -14.66 -5.35
CA ASP A 18 14.86 -15.54 -4.26
C ASP A 18 15.21 -14.74 -3.00
N ALA A 19 15.91 -13.61 -3.16
CA ALA A 19 16.25 -12.74 -2.03
C ALA A 19 15.01 -12.10 -1.41
N VAL A 20 14.08 -11.55 -2.21
CA VAL A 20 12.83 -10.97 -1.73
C VAL A 20 11.97 -12.01 -1.00
N ASN A 21 11.75 -13.18 -1.63
CA ASN A 21 10.92 -14.24 -1.06
C ASN A 21 11.50 -14.80 0.24
N ARG A 22 12.81 -14.94 0.34
CA ARG A 22 13.49 -15.36 1.58
C ARG A 22 13.24 -14.34 2.71
N HIS A 23 13.41 -13.05 2.44
CA HIS A 23 13.14 -12.03 3.45
C HIS A 23 11.66 -12.00 3.87
N LEU A 24 10.72 -12.16 2.93
CA LEU A 24 9.28 -12.25 3.23
C LEU A 24 8.96 -13.44 4.13
N SER A 25 9.56 -14.62 3.85
CA SER A 25 9.37 -15.83 4.65
C SER A 25 9.96 -15.73 6.05
N ASP A 26 11.18 -15.16 6.18
CA ASP A 26 11.94 -15.15 7.43
C ASP A 26 11.50 -14.02 8.38
N ARG A 27 11.07 -12.88 7.85
CA ARG A 27 10.83 -11.66 8.64
C ARG A 27 9.39 -11.16 8.58
N GLY A 28 8.58 -11.69 7.66
CA GLY A 28 7.25 -11.20 7.35
C GLY A 28 7.26 -9.90 6.54
N VAL A 29 6.07 -9.49 6.08
CA VAL A 29 5.91 -8.37 5.13
C VAL A 29 6.38 -7.04 5.71
N VAL A 30 5.93 -6.68 6.91
CA VAL A 30 6.21 -5.34 7.47
C VAL A 30 7.70 -5.08 7.61
N ARG A 31 8.45 -6.04 8.19
CA ARG A 31 9.90 -5.88 8.36
C ARG A 31 10.64 -5.91 7.03
N THR A 32 10.26 -6.80 6.12
CA THR A 32 10.87 -6.86 4.78
C THR A 32 10.64 -5.56 4.03
N TRP A 33 9.44 -5.01 4.10
CA TRP A 33 9.13 -3.73 3.46
C TRP A 33 9.96 -2.58 4.02
N VAL A 34 9.97 -2.42 5.34
CA VAL A 34 10.63 -1.27 6.00
C VAL A 34 12.15 -1.37 5.95
N ASP A 35 12.71 -2.56 6.22
CA ASP A 35 14.15 -2.72 6.41
C ASP A 35 14.90 -3.02 5.10
N ILE A 36 14.21 -3.52 4.07
CA ILE A 36 14.82 -4.01 2.83
C ILE A 36 14.26 -3.31 1.59
N CYS A 37 12.93 -3.40 1.35
CA CYS A 37 12.36 -2.91 0.09
C CYS A 37 12.41 -1.39 -0.03
N VAL A 38 11.95 -0.66 0.99
CA VAL A 38 11.97 0.82 0.98
C VAL A 38 13.38 1.37 0.85
N PRO A 39 14.39 0.93 1.63
CA PRO A 39 15.76 1.40 1.45
C PRO A 39 16.35 1.10 0.06
N ALA A 40 16.03 -0.07 -0.52
CA ALA A 40 16.49 -0.41 -1.87
C ALA A 40 15.85 0.49 -2.94
N LEU A 41 14.53 0.70 -2.86
CA LEU A 41 13.79 1.57 -3.79
C LEU A 41 14.24 3.04 -3.69
N VAL A 42 14.46 3.54 -2.47
CA VAL A 42 14.95 4.91 -2.23
C VAL A 42 16.35 5.08 -2.82
N GLU A 43 17.24 4.10 -2.63
CA GLU A 43 18.61 4.16 -3.16
C GLU A 43 18.63 4.14 -4.69
N ILE A 44 17.83 3.28 -5.34
CA ILE A 44 17.72 3.27 -6.81
C ILE A 44 17.12 4.58 -7.33
N GLY A 45 16.05 5.09 -6.68
CA GLY A 45 15.47 6.38 -7.04
C GLY A 45 16.44 7.55 -6.91
N ARG A 46 17.29 7.55 -5.88
CA ARG A 46 18.37 8.54 -5.71
C ARG A 46 19.40 8.45 -6.85
N ARG A 47 19.87 7.22 -7.16
CA ARG A 47 20.82 7.01 -8.28
C ARG A 47 20.22 7.43 -9.62
N ASN A 48 18.97 7.09 -9.86
CA ASN A 48 18.27 7.52 -11.08
C ASN A 48 18.15 9.04 -11.18
N ALA A 49 17.86 9.73 -10.08
CA ALA A 49 17.81 11.19 -10.06
C ALA A 49 19.18 11.84 -10.34
N GLU A 50 20.28 11.20 -9.92
CA GLU A 50 21.65 11.70 -10.12
C GLU A 50 22.22 11.38 -11.50
N ARG A 51 21.93 10.22 -12.07
CA ARG A 51 22.57 9.69 -13.28
C ARG A 51 21.62 9.58 -14.48
N GLY A 52 20.31 9.40 -14.25
CA GLY A 52 19.31 9.22 -15.30
C GLY A 52 19.34 7.86 -16.01
N ASP A 53 20.04 6.86 -15.45
CA ASP A 53 20.34 5.58 -16.11
C ASP A 53 19.89 4.32 -15.37
N CYS A 54 19.04 4.46 -14.34
CA CYS A 54 18.61 3.34 -13.50
C CYS A 54 17.11 3.00 -13.61
N VAL A 55 16.42 3.44 -14.67
CA VAL A 55 14.97 3.23 -14.85
C VAL A 55 14.63 1.76 -15.01
N ASP A 56 15.39 1.01 -15.78
CA ASP A 56 15.24 -0.43 -15.97
C ASP A 56 15.44 -1.22 -14.67
N VAL A 57 16.44 -0.83 -13.87
CA VAL A 57 16.73 -1.41 -12.56
C VAL A 57 15.58 -1.15 -11.58
N GLU A 58 15.05 0.08 -11.54
CA GLU A 58 13.90 0.46 -10.72
C GLU A 58 12.65 -0.34 -11.11
N HIS A 59 12.40 -0.48 -12.41
CA HIS A 59 11.26 -1.25 -12.92
C HIS A 59 11.37 -2.72 -12.53
N LEU A 60 12.54 -3.36 -12.74
CA LEU A 60 12.73 -4.75 -12.37
C LEU A 60 12.58 -4.96 -10.86
N LEU A 61 13.21 -4.11 -10.06
CA LEU A 61 13.14 -4.18 -8.60
C LEU A 61 11.69 -4.05 -8.12
N SER A 62 10.97 -3.06 -8.60
CA SER A 62 9.56 -2.83 -8.24
C SER A 62 8.67 -3.98 -8.66
N TRP A 63 8.87 -4.51 -9.88
CA TRP A 63 8.11 -5.65 -10.39
C TRP A 63 8.33 -6.92 -9.55
N VAL A 64 9.59 -7.25 -9.23
CA VAL A 64 9.92 -8.45 -8.44
C VAL A 64 9.39 -8.34 -7.01
N ILE A 65 9.53 -7.17 -6.37
CA ILE A 65 8.95 -6.94 -5.03
C ILE A 65 7.43 -7.13 -5.08
N GLY A 66 6.75 -6.53 -6.05
CA GLY A 66 5.31 -6.67 -6.24
C GLY A 66 4.88 -8.13 -6.42
N ALA A 67 5.60 -8.89 -7.27
CA ALA A 67 5.36 -10.30 -7.50
C ALA A 67 5.45 -11.12 -6.20
N GLY A 68 6.49 -10.89 -5.39
CA GLY A 68 6.66 -11.54 -4.09
C GLY A 68 5.52 -11.20 -3.11
N LEU A 69 5.15 -9.93 -3.01
CA LEU A 69 4.03 -9.47 -2.18
C LEU A 69 2.69 -10.10 -2.61
N HIS A 70 2.46 -10.27 -3.92
CA HIS A 70 1.23 -10.87 -4.43
C HIS A 70 1.09 -12.36 -4.11
N GLN A 71 2.19 -13.06 -3.80
CA GLN A 71 2.14 -14.46 -3.37
C GLN A 71 1.64 -14.64 -1.93
N ILE A 72 1.67 -13.59 -1.11
CA ILE A 72 1.20 -13.67 0.28
C ILE A 72 -0.32 -13.84 0.29
N ARG A 73 -0.78 -14.97 0.80
CA ARG A 73 -2.20 -15.34 0.89
C ARG A 73 -2.78 -15.04 2.27
N PRO A 74 -4.07 -14.71 2.35
CA PRO A 74 -4.74 -14.54 3.65
C PRO A 74 -4.68 -15.83 4.47
N ARG A 75 -4.39 -15.69 5.77
CA ARG A 75 -4.40 -16.80 6.73
C ARG A 75 -5.62 -16.64 7.63
N GLY A 76 -6.56 -17.59 7.56
CA GLY A 76 -7.65 -17.66 8.53
C GLY A 76 -8.55 -16.42 8.57
N VAL A 77 -9.09 -16.00 7.42
CA VAL A 77 -10.01 -14.86 7.35
C VAL A 77 -11.23 -15.12 8.23
N ASN A 78 -11.51 -14.21 9.17
CA ASN A 78 -12.73 -14.26 9.98
C ASN A 78 -13.96 -13.97 9.10
N PRO A 79 -14.93 -14.88 8.97
CA PRO A 79 -16.11 -14.66 8.14
C PRO A 79 -16.98 -13.47 8.56
N GLY A 80 -16.92 -13.06 9.85
CA GLY A 80 -17.65 -11.92 10.38
C GLY A 80 -16.91 -10.59 10.27
N ALA A 81 -15.63 -10.59 9.88
CA ALA A 81 -14.84 -9.37 9.76
C ALA A 81 -15.29 -8.52 8.56
N ARG A 82 -15.29 -7.20 8.75
CA ARG A 82 -15.51 -6.25 7.67
C ARG A 82 -14.26 -6.20 6.77
N VAL A 83 -14.44 -5.88 5.51
CA VAL A 83 -13.33 -5.77 4.57
C VAL A 83 -12.56 -4.46 4.73
N ALA A 84 -11.27 -4.48 4.43
CA ALA A 84 -10.48 -3.29 4.15
C ALA A 84 -10.51 -2.99 2.64
N LEU A 85 -10.74 -1.74 2.26
CA LEU A 85 -10.73 -1.29 0.87
C LEU A 85 -9.48 -0.41 0.65
N LEU A 86 -8.66 -0.78 -0.32
CA LEU A 86 -7.40 -0.08 -0.64
C LEU A 86 -7.46 0.49 -2.05
N ALA A 87 -7.09 1.76 -2.22
CA ALA A 87 -7.10 2.44 -3.51
C ALA A 87 -5.97 3.48 -3.60
N CYS A 88 -5.41 3.69 -4.78
CA CYS A 88 -4.73 4.93 -5.09
C CYS A 88 -5.77 6.01 -5.41
N VAL A 89 -5.51 7.25 -5.04
CA VAL A 89 -6.35 8.38 -5.49
C VAL A 89 -6.27 8.55 -7.01
N GLU A 90 -7.15 9.38 -7.57
CA GLU A 90 -7.12 9.72 -9.00
C GLU A 90 -5.72 10.15 -9.45
N ASP A 91 -5.32 9.73 -10.64
CA ASP A 91 -4.01 9.99 -11.28
C ASP A 91 -2.80 9.36 -10.55
N GLU A 92 -2.97 8.71 -9.40
CA GLU A 92 -1.89 8.04 -8.70
C GLU A 92 -1.70 6.60 -9.21
N ARG A 93 -0.50 6.33 -9.72
CA ARG A 93 -0.18 5.03 -10.33
C ARG A 93 0.75 4.15 -9.51
N HIS A 94 1.35 4.68 -8.44
CA HIS A 94 2.30 3.94 -7.60
C HIS A 94 1.55 3.06 -6.60
N THR A 95 1.35 1.79 -6.94
CA THR A 95 0.58 0.84 -6.12
C THR A 95 1.41 0.05 -5.13
N LEU A 96 2.74 0.00 -5.28
CA LEU A 96 3.60 -0.95 -4.59
C LEU A 96 3.49 -0.88 -3.05
N ALA A 97 3.31 0.32 -2.49
CA ALA A 97 3.07 0.49 -1.06
C ALA A 97 1.71 -0.07 -0.60
N LEU A 98 0.68 0.01 -1.46
CA LEU A 98 -0.61 -0.64 -1.21
C LEU A 98 -0.51 -2.17 -1.33
N ASP A 99 0.33 -2.68 -2.24
CA ASP A 99 0.60 -4.12 -2.34
C ASP A 99 1.27 -4.63 -1.06
N ALA A 100 2.20 -3.85 -0.49
CA ALA A 100 2.81 -4.16 0.81
C ALA A 100 1.78 -4.15 1.94
N LEU A 101 0.89 -3.16 1.99
CA LEU A 101 -0.18 -3.12 2.98
C LEU A 101 -1.16 -4.29 2.81
N ARG A 102 -1.59 -4.59 1.57
CA ARG A 102 -2.44 -5.74 1.27
C ARG A 102 -1.81 -7.04 1.78
N ALA A 103 -0.53 -7.24 1.49
CA ALA A 103 0.20 -8.44 1.92
C ALA A 103 0.33 -8.51 3.45
N ALA A 104 0.65 -7.39 4.12
CA ALA A 104 0.75 -7.33 5.58
C ALA A 104 -0.60 -7.58 6.28
N LEU A 105 -1.70 -7.12 5.69
CA LEU A 105 -3.06 -7.39 6.16
C LEU A 105 -3.44 -8.87 5.95
N ALA A 106 -3.04 -9.45 4.80
CA ALA A 106 -3.26 -10.86 4.51
C ALA A 106 -2.56 -11.79 5.52
N GLU A 107 -1.32 -11.47 5.94
CA GLU A 107 -0.62 -12.20 7.01
C GLU A 107 -1.42 -12.23 8.32
N ARG A 108 -2.25 -11.22 8.58
CA ARG A 108 -3.11 -11.10 9.78
C ARG A 108 -4.53 -11.61 9.57
N GLY A 109 -4.81 -12.25 8.45
CA GLY A 109 -6.12 -12.79 8.15
C GLY A 109 -7.19 -11.74 7.85
N ALA A 110 -6.81 -10.48 7.58
CA ALA A 110 -7.78 -9.46 7.20
C ALA A 110 -8.28 -9.65 5.77
N ALA A 111 -9.58 -9.47 5.55
CA ALA A 111 -10.18 -9.47 4.23
C ALA A 111 -9.91 -8.13 3.53
N VAL A 112 -9.27 -8.17 2.37
CA VAL A 112 -8.87 -6.97 1.61
C VAL A 112 -9.51 -6.95 0.24
N ARG A 113 -9.94 -5.77 -0.20
CA ARG A 113 -10.32 -5.45 -1.58
C ARG A 113 -9.37 -4.37 -2.10
N MET A 114 -8.61 -4.68 -3.14
CA MET A 114 -7.70 -3.75 -3.79
C MET A 114 -8.36 -3.21 -5.06
N LEU A 115 -8.52 -1.89 -5.15
CA LEU A 115 -8.96 -1.22 -6.40
C LEU A 115 -7.78 -0.84 -7.30
N GLY A 116 -6.60 -0.64 -6.69
CA GLY A 116 -5.36 -0.40 -7.44
C GLY A 116 -5.14 1.06 -7.83
N ALA A 117 -4.50 1.25 -8.99
CA ALA A 117 -4.04 2.53 -9.47
C ALA A 117 -5.17 3.46 -9.95
N ALA A 118 -4.95 4.77 -9.85
CA ALA A 118 -5.74 5.82 -10.47
C ALA A 118 -7.26 5.61 -10.33
N THR A 119 -7.71 5.28 -9.12
CA THR A 119 -9.13 5.00 -8.85
C THR A 119 -9.94 6.31 -8.89
N PRO A 120 -10.90 6.47 -9.81
CA PRO A 120 -11.76 7.64 -9.84
C PRO A 120 -12.58 7.77 -8.55
N THR A 121 -12.75 8.99 -8.04
CA THR A 121 -13.53 9.24 -6.81
C THR A 121 -14.93 8.64 -6.83
N PRO A 122 -15.72 8.76 -7.92
CA PRO A 122 -17.05 8.12 -7.98
C PRO A 122 -16.99 6.59 -7.90
N ALA A 123 -15.95 5.95 -8.49
CA ALA A 123 -15.77 4.51 -8.42
C ALA A 123 -15.39 4.05 -7.01
N LEU A 124 -14.56 4.83 -6.31
CA LEU A 124 -14.24 4.59 -4.91
C LEU A 124 -15.48 4.67 -4.03
N CYS A 125 -16.30 5.72 -4.17
CA CYS A 125 -17.55 5.89 -3.42
C CYS A 125 -18.53 4.73 -3.68
N ALA A 126 -18.73 4.34 -4.93
CA ALA A 126 -19.58 3.20 -5.29
C ALA A 126 -19.07 1.87 -4.71
N ALA A 127 -17.75 1.70 -4.60
CA ALA A 127 -17.15 0.52 -3.96
C ALA A 127 -17.37 0.54 -2.44
N ILE A 128 -17.26 1.70 -1.80
CA ILE A 128 -17.54 1.89 -0.36
C ILE A 128 -19.00 1.53 -0.05
N GLU A 129 -19.95 2.04 -0.82
CA GLU A 129 -21.38 1.75 -0.64
C GLU A 129 -21.68 0.24 -0.75
N ARG A 130 -21.11 -0.42 -1.76
CA ARG A 130 -21.32 -1.85 -1.99
C ARG A 130 -20.65 -2.74 -0.95
N ALA A 131 -19.41 -2.44 -0.58
CA ALA A 131 -18.60 -3.28 0.29
C ALA A 131 -18.82 -3.00 1.78
N ARG A 132 -19.32 -1.79 2.14
CA ARG A 132 -19.43 -1.28 3.52
C ARG A 132 -18.18 -1.60 4.36
N PRO A 133 -16.98 -1.15 3.91
CA PRO A 133 -15.72 -1.54 4.51
C PRO A 133 -15.57 -1.02 5.94
N GLY A 134 -14.83 -1.75 6.79
CA GLY A 134 -14.45 -1.27 8.12
C GLY A 134 -13.38 -0.19 8.04
N ALA A 135 -12.51 -0.29 7.04
CA ALA A 135 -11.50 0.73 6.76
C ALA A 135 -11.35 0.93 5.25
N VAL A 136 -11.11 2.17 4.85
CA VAL A 136 -10.68 2.55 3.51
C VAL A 136 -9.34 3.25 3.63
N LEU A 137 -8.35 2.83 2.86
CA LEU A 137 -7.06 3.53 2.80
C LEU A 137 -6.82 4.03 1.37
N VAL A 138 -6.53 5.32 1.27
CA VAL A 138 -6.20 5.99 0.00
C VAL A 138 -4.73 6.39 -0.01
N TRP A 139 -4.05 6.03 -1.10
CA TRP A 139 -2.62 6.28 -1.28
C TRP A 139 -2.38 7.42 -2.27
N ALA A 140 -1.44 8.31 -1.92
CA ALA A 140 -0.85 9.29 -2.84
C ALA A 140 0.67 9.37 -2.62
N GLN A 141 1.43 9.03 -3.65
CA GLN A 141 2.89 9.09 -3.64
C GLN A 141 3.40 10.53 -3.72
N THR A 142 2.72 11.39 -4.45
CA THR A 142 3.18 12.75 -4.73
C THR A 142 2.20 13.81 -4.25
N ALA A 143 2.72 15.00 -3.93
CA ALA A 143 1.86 16.15 -3.60
C ALA A 143 0.92 16.56 -4.75
N ARG A 144 1.26 16.21 -6.00
CA ARG A 144 0.43 16.47 -7.18
C ARG A 144 -0.86 15.65 -7.17
N THR A 145 -0.77 14.38 -6.77
CA THR A 145 -1.92 13.48 -6.71
C THR A 145 -2.69 13.59 -5.40
N ALA A 146 -2.04 14.03 -4.31
CA ALA A 146 -2.65 14.24 -3.00
C ALA A 146 -3.51 15.53 -2.98
N ARG A 147 -4.75 15.42 -3.45
CA ARG A 147 -5.73 16.50 -3.52
C ARG A 147 -6.80 16.34 -2.43
N PRO A 148 -6.78 17.09 -1.31
CA PRO A 148 -7.74 16.93 -0.21
C PRO A 148 -9.20 17.11 -0.64
N SER A 149 -9.48 17.89 -1.68
CA SER A 149 -10.82 18.06 -2.22
C SER A 149 -11.47 16.77 -2.74
N LEU A 150 -10.67 15.80 -3.18
CA LEU A 150 -11.15 14.49 -3.63
C LEU A 150 -11.60 13.57 -2.49
N LEU A 151 -11.34 13.95 -1.23
CA LEU A 151 -11.69 13.12 -0.07
C LEU A 151 -13.07 13.47 0.53
N ALA A 152 -13.71 14.56 0.12
CA ALA A 152 -14.97 14.99 0.71
C ALA A 152 -16.10 13.96 0.54
N GLU A 153 -16.31 13.46 -0.67
CA GLU A 153 -17.31 12.43 -0.95
C GLU A 153 -16.96 11.07 -0.30
N PRO A 154 -15.70 10.55 -0.44
CA PRO A 154 -15.27 9.36 0.29
C PRO A 154 -15.45 9.44 1.80
N VAL A 155 -15.20 10.59 2.44
CA VAL A 155 -15.45 10.79 3.89
C VAL A 155 -16.92 10.54 4.21
N ALA A 156 -17.84 11.17 3.46
CA ALA A 156 -19.28 11.00 3.68
C ALA A 156 -19.72 9.54 3.49
N ALA A 157 -19.23 8.88 2.42
CA ALA A 157 -19.55 7.49 2.12
C ALA A 157 -19.03 6.53 3.20
N VAL A 158 -17.78 6.72 3.66
CA VAL A 158 -17.17 5.90 4.71
C VAL A 158 -17.89 6.10 6.05
N HIS A 159 -18.23 7.35 6.40
CA HIS A 159 -18.98 7.65 7.60
C HIS A 159 -20.37 6.98 7.61
N ALA A 160 -21.10 7.04 6.49
CA ALA A 160 -22.39 6.36 6.31
C ALA A 160 -22.27 4.83 6.39
N ALA A 161 -21.10 4.28 6.01
CA ALA A 161 -20.79 2.87 6.18
C ALA A 161 -20.34 2.50 7.62
N GLY A 162 -20.09 3.49 8.50
CA GLY A 162 -19.53 3.27 9.83
C GLY A 162 -18.09 2.76 9.81
N GLY A 163 -17.30 3.21 8.84
CA GLY A 163 -15.90 2.84 8.64
C GLY A 163 -14.92 3.96 8.98
N LEU A 164 -13.64 3.70 8.78
CA LEU A 164 -12.52 4.61 8.97
C LEU A 164 -11.88 4.95 7.62
N LEU A 165 -11.64 6.25 7.35
CA LEU A 165 -10.89 6.68 6.15
C LEU A 165 -9.48 7.08 6.53
N LEU A 166 -8.50 6.42 5.92
CA LEU A 166 -7.07 6.61 6.13
C LEU A 166 -6.41 7.19 4.87
N ALA A 167 -5.59 8.23 5.04
CA ALA A 167 -4.75 8.79 3.98
C ALA A 167 -3.29 8.44 4.25
N ALA A 168 -2.65 7.73 3.34
CA ALA A 168 -1.27 7.27 3.45
C ALA A 168 -0.44 7.67 2.23
N GLY A 169 0.85 7.83 2.46
CA GLY A 169 1.84 8.18 1.44
C GLY A 169 2.39 9.59 1.57
N PRO A 170 3.61 9.82 1.06
CA PRO A 170 4.33 11.07 1.24
C PRO A 170 3.63 12.28 0.59
N GLY A 171 2.75 12.05 -0.39
CA GLY A 171 1.96 13.11 -1.00
C GLY A 171 1.12 13.90 -0.01
N TRP A 172 0.69 13.28 1.09
CA TRP A 172 -0.16 13.91 2.09
C TRP A 172 0.59 14.67 3.18
N GLU A 173 1.90 14.52 3.34
CA GLU A 173 2.66 15.04 4.48
C GLU A 173 2.38 16.52 4.79
N ARG A 174 2.33 17.38 3.77
CA ARG A 174 2.10 18.82 3.90
C ARG A 174 0.67 19.24 3.57
N ARG A 175 -0.27 18.31 3.46
CA ARG A 175 -1.67 18.60 3.13
C ARG A 175 -2.51 18.67 4.39
N ARG A 176 -3.39 19.66 4.49
CA ARG A 176 -4.43 19.68 5.50
C ARG A 176 -5.53 18.71 5.05
N LEU A 177 -5.74 17.65 5.81
CA LEU A 177 -6.79 16.68 5.53
C LEU A 177 -8.14 17.18 6.01
N PRO A 178 -9.25 16.79 5.35
CA PRO A 178 -10.60 17.03 5.85
C PRO A 178 -10.83 16.35 7.21
N ALA A 179 -11.80 16.85 7.97
CA ALA A 179 -12.26 16.17 9.18
C ALA A 179 -12.78 14.76 8.83
N GLY A 180 -12.49 13.78 9.66
CA GLY A 180 -12.85 12.37 9.43
C GLY A 180 -11.85 11.58 8.55
N VAL A 181 -10.71 12.17 8.23
CA VAL A 181 -9.61 11.48 7.56
C VAL A 181 -8.39 11.45 8.47
N ASP A 182 -7.92 10.26 8.82
CA ASP A 182 -6.71 10.08 9.61
C ASP A 182 -5.49 9.87 8.71
N ARG A 183 -4.40 10.60 9.02
CA ARG A 183 -3.12 10.40 8.34
C ARG A 183 -2.40 9.20 8.91
N VAL A 184 -1.83 8.41 8.03
CA VAL A 184 -1.00 7.25 8.39
C VAL A 184 0.42 7.44 7.88
N GLU A 185 1.39 7.38 8.77
CA GLU A 185 2.79 7.70 8.51
C GLU A 185 3.67 6.45 8.30
N SER A 186 3.19 5.27 8.66
CA SER A 186 3.96 4.03 8.53
C SER A 186 3.08 2.84 8.14
N LEU A 187 3.70 1.85 7.47
CA LEU A 187 3.02 0.59 7.17
C LEU A 187 2.53 -0.10 8.45
N HIS A 188 3.31 -0.06 9.52
CA HIS A 188 2.92 -0.65 10.80
C HIS A 188 1.62 -0.04 11.34
N ASN A 189 1.53 1.30 11.39
CA ASN A 189 0.33 2.00 11.85
C ASN A 189 -0.87 1.76 10.91
N ALA A 190 -0.64 1.75 9.58
CA ALA A 190 -1.68 1.41 8.61
C ALA A 190 -2.29 0.04 8.91
N VAL A 191 -1.46 -0.96 9.18
CA VAL A 191 -1.90 -2.31 9.51
C VAL A 191 -2.69 -2.33 10.82
N LEU A 192 -2.19 -1.70 11.88
CA LEU A 192 -2.86 -1.69 13.19
C LEU A 192 -4.25 -1.04 13.12
N LEU A 193 -4.34 0.15 12.54
CA LEU A 193 -5.61 0.88 12.40
C LEU A 193 -6.61 0.12 11.53
N THR A 194 -6.14 -0.44 10.40
CA THR A 194 -6.98 -1.20 9.49
C THR A 194 -7.51 -2.48 10.14
N VAL A 195 -6.66 -3.25 10.81
CA VAL A 195 -7.07 -4.48 11.52
C VAL A 195 -8.09 -4.14 12.62
N GLY A 196 -7.83 -3.09 13.42
CA GLY A 196 -8.76 -2.65 14.47
C GLY A 196 -10.12 -2.25 13.90
N ALA A 197 -10.17 -1.50 12.81
CA ALA A 197 -11.41 -1.04 12.20
C ALA A 197 -12.17 -2.15 11.42
N THR A 198 -11.51 -3.23 11.03
CA THR A 198 -12.13 -4.37 10.34
C THR A 198 -12.51 -5.52 11.26
N ALA A 199 -12.04 -5.50 12.51
CA ALA A 199 -12.46 -6.47 13.52
C ALA A 199 -13.99 -6.39 13.73
N SER A 200 -14.63 -7.56 13.87
CA SER A 200 -16.05 -7.58 14.22
C SER A 200 -16.26 -6.86 15.56
N PRO A 201 -17.30 -6.03 15.71
CA PRO A 201 -17.67 -5.56 17.02
C PRO A 201 -17.96 -6.77 17.92
N VAL A 202 -17.34 -6.80 19.08
CA VAL A 202 -17.55 -7.81 20.13
C VAL A 202 -18.97 -7.70 20.65
#